data_2f1b1636c5e813dd1b81b0bbd10393f4
#
_entry.id   2f1b1636c5e813dd1b81b0bbd10393f4
#
_cell.length_a   1.000
_cell.length_b   1.000
_cell.length_c   1.000
_cell.angle_alpha   90.00
_cell.angle_beta   90.00
_cell.angle_gamma   90.00
#
_symmetry.space_group_name_H-M   'P 1'
#
loop_
_entity.id
_entity.type
_entity.pdbx_description
1 polymer ?
#
loop_
_entity_poly.entity_id
_entity_poly.type
_entity_poly.pdbx_seq_one_letter_code
_entity_poly.pdbx_strand_id
1 'polypeptide(L)'
;MLFADEASFRQDPTLYQTWARRGSQPLIPTTGQRNTQKVFGAVDIRRPRAYFAQSEEMFNGQTYTGFLSSLAHRYRHQEVFLVQDNARYHDAPEVQAWLGRYGHRFHLVSLPKYSPDLNAEERIWHHVRINATHNRYFPTKEEFVSTLGGALMDIQRHPEQIAGYLNPFL
;
A
#
# COMPACT_ATOMS: atom_id res chain seq x y z
N MET A 1 -16.20 -4.08 -2.87
CA MET A 1 -15.60 -4.09 -1.51
C MET A 1 -14.11 -3.95 -1.69
N LEU A 2 -13.53 -2.93 -1.06
CA LEU A 2 -12.11 -2.64 -1.11
C LEU A 2 -11.48 -2.92 0.25
N PHE A 3 -10.24 -3.39 0.24
CA PHE A 3 -9.35 -3.35 1.40
C PHE A 3 -8.36 -2.24 1.18
N ALA A 4 -8.11 -1.43 2.21
CA ALA A 4 -7.15 -0.35 2.17
C ALA A 4 -6.14 -0.48 3.31
N ASP A 5 -4.92 -0.04 3.04
CA ASP A 5 -3.82 -0.04 4.00
C ASP A 5 -2.72 0.95 3.58
N GLU A 6 -1.79 1.19 4.48
CA GLU A 6 -0.65 2.06 4.27
C GLU A 6 0.67 1.33 4.46
N ALA A 7 1.61 1.62 3.57
CA ALA A 7 2.97 1.12 3.70
C ALA A 7 4.01 2.22 3.59
N SER A 8 5.08 2.05 4.34
CA SER A 8 6.29 2.87 4.22
C SER A 8 7.40 2.05 3.59
N PHE A 9 8.00 2.59 2.55
CA PHE A 9 9.16 2.01 1.87
C PHE A 9 10.37 2.91 2.08
N ARG A 10 11.54 2.32 2.28
CA ARG A 10 12.80 3.03 2.53
C ARG A 10 13.75 2.85 1.37
N GLN A 11 14.54 3.89 1.09
CA GLN A 11 15.65 3.81 0.13
C GLN A 11 16.73 2.84 0.63
N ASP A 12 17.02 2.85 1.93
CA ASP A 12 17.94 1.87 2.51
C ASP A 12 17.40 0.45 2.34
N PRO A 13 18.23 -0.50 1.88
CA PRO A 13 17.79 -1.87 1.64
C PRO A 13 17.24 -2.51 2.90
N THR A 14 16.06 -3.10 2.80
CA THR A 14 15.58 -4.05 3.79
C THR A 14 16.06 -5.44 3.42
N LEU A 15 16.77 -6.09 4.34
CA LEU A 15 17.30 -7.43 4.09
C LEU A 15 16.18 -8.46 4.18
N TYR A 16 16.17 -9.37 3.23
CA TYR A 16 15.25 -10.49 3.18
C TYR A 16 15.97 -11.77 2.77
N GLN A 17 15.44 -12.92 3.16
CA GLN A 17 16.02 -14.21 2.81
C GLN A 17 16.16 -14.36 1.30
N THR A 18 17.33 -14.79 0.83
CA THR A 18 17.59 -15.02 -0.58
C THR A 18 18.48 -16.23 -0.76
N TRP A 19 18.45 -16.80 -1.95
CA TRP A 19 19.33 -17.90 -2.32
C TRP A 19 20.76 -17.39 -2.52
N ALA A 20 21.72 -18.13 -1.98
CA ALA A 20 23.13 -17.85 -2.12
C ALA A 20 23.92 -19.13 -2.24
N ARG A 21 25.14 -19.04 -2.78
CA ARG A 21 26.07 -20.19 -2.79
C ARG A 21 26.36 -20.63 -1.35
N ARG A 22 26.36 -21.92 -1.12
CA ARG A 22 26.71 -22.50 0.21
C ARG A 22 28.04 -21.95 0.70
N GLY A 23 28.06 -21.43 1.92
CA GLY A 23 29.23 -20.81 2.54
C GLY A 23 29.48 -19.34 2.12
N SER A 24 28.61 -18.73 1.31
CA SER A 24 28.65 -17.29 1.01
C SER A 24 27.52 -16.54 1.71
N GLN A 25 27.79 -15.29 2.09
CA GLN A 25 26.79 -14.35 2.59
C GLN A 25 26.70 -13.19 1.61
N PRO A 26 25.56 -13.01 0.94
CA PRO A 26 25.34 -11.83 0.07
C PRO A 26 25.45 -10.54 0.86
N LEU A 27 26.18 -9.57 0.33
CA LEU A 27 26.33 -8.24 0.89
C LEU A 27 25.55 -7.26 0.03
N ILE A 28 24.66 -6.50 0.65
CA ILE A 28 23.91 -5.43 -0.01
C ILE A 28 24.50 -4.10 0.45
N PRO A 29 25.01 -3.27 -0.47
CA PRO A 29 25.47 -1.92 -0.14
C PRO A 29 24.35 -1.06 0.41
N THR A 30 24.70 -0.04 1.19
CA THR A 30 23.77 0.99 1.66
C THR A 30 24.36 2.37 1.48
N THR A 31 23.52 3.37 1.21
CA THR A 31 23.91 4.77 1.19
C THR A 31 23.83 5.41 2.58
N GLY A 32 23.17 4.78 3.54
CA GLY A 32 22.79 5.38 4.82
C GLY A 32 21.69 6.45 4.71
N GLN A 33 21.13 6.65 3.52
CA GLN A 33 20.06 7.63 3.29
C GLN A 33 18.71 7.11 3.78
N ARG A 34 18.02 7.91 4.60
CA ARG A 34 16.74 7.53 5.23
C ARG A 34 15.53 8.05 4.47
N ASN A 35 15.65 8.26 3.16
CA ASN A 35 14.50 8.66 2.35
C ASN A 35 13.40 7.59 2.42
N THR A 36 12.17 8.05 2.57
CA THR A 36 11.00 7.18 2.73
C THR A 36 9.92 7.60 1.76
N GLN A 37 9.27 6.65 1.13
CA GLN A 37 8.05 6.83 0.38
C GLN A 37 6.87 6.25 1.18
N LYS A 38 5.80 7.01 1.24
CA LYS A 38 4.53 6.62 1.82
C LYS A 38 3.60 6.19 0.71
N VAL A 39 2.92 5.07 0.88
CA VAL A 39 1.99 4.55 -0.13
C VAL A 39 0.68 4.20 0.56
N PHE A 40 -0.41 4.80 0.09
CA PHE A 40 -1.75 4.29 0.33
C PHE A 40 -2.09 3.27 -0.75
N GLY A 41 -2.67 2.15 -0.37
CA GLY A 41 -3.16 1.12 -1.27
C GLY A 41 -4.63 0.82 -1.06
N ALA A 42 -5.32 0.43 -2.12
CA ALA A 42 -6.65 -0.14 -2.05
C ALA A 42 -6.81 -1.24 -3.10
N VAL A 43 -7.30 -2.41 -2.70
CA VAL A 43 -7.54 -3.55 -3.59
C VAL A 43 -8.99 -4.00 -3.56
N ASP A 44 -9.52 -4.32 -4.73
CA ASP A 44 -10.85 -4.93 -4.85
C ASP A 44 -10.71 -6.45 -4.83
N ILE A 45 -11.25 -7.07 -3.77
CA ILE A 45 -11.18 -8.54 -3.59
C ILE A 45 -12.11 -9.32 -4.52
N ARG A 46 -13.11 -8.66 -5.10
CA ARG A 46 -14.06 -9.32 -6.03
C ARG A 46 -13.56 -9.33 -7.46
N ARG A 47 -12.76 -8.32 -7.80
CA ARG A 47 -12.15 -8.18 -9.12
C ARG A 47 -10.70 -7.78 -8.91
N PRO A 48 -9.72 -8.49 -9.47
CA PRO A 48 -8.32 -8.12 -9.29
C PRO A 48 -8.09 -6.70 -9.82
N ARG A 49 -8.11 -5.74 -8.92
CA ARG A 49 -7.85 -4.33 -9.20
C ARG A 49 -7.17 -3.72 -8.00
N ALA A 50 -6.12 -2.97 -8.24
CA ALA A 50 -5.42 -2.21 -7.23
C ALA A 50 -5.40 -0.73 -7.60
N TYR A 51 -5.32 0.10 -6.58
CA TYR A 51 -5.06 1.52 -6.69
C TYR A 51 -4.05 1.92 -5.63
N PHE A 52 -2.98 2.58 -6.05
CA PHE A 52 -1.95 3.07 -5.16
C PHE A 52 -1.76 4.57 -5.32
N ALA A 53 -1.50 5.26 -4.21
CA ALA A 53 -1.09 6.67 -4.17
C ALA A 53 0.22 6.77 -3.41
N GLN A 54 1.30 7.13 -4.11
CA GLN A 54 2.64 7.30 -3.56
C GLN A 54 2.89 8.77 -3.24
N SER A 55 3.46 9.06 -2.06
CA SER A 55 3.78 10.41 -1.60
C SER A 55 4.99 10.39 -0.66
N GLU A 56 5.60 11.53 -0.45
CA GLU A 56 6.57 11.76 0.63
C GLU A 56 5.91 12.29 1.90
N GLU A 57 4.68 12.74 1.80
CA GLU A 57 3.93 13.30 2.91
C GLU A 57 3.59 12.23 3.96
N MET A 58 3.57 12.65 5.21
CA MET A 58 3.22 11.78 6.33
C MET A 58 1.76 11.34 6.25
N PHE A 59 1.48 10.13 6.72
CA PHE A 59 0.11 9.67 6.89
C PHE A 59 -0.60 10.50 7.96
N ASN A 60 -1.68 11.15 7.58
CA ASN A 60 -2.54 11.96 8.43
C ASN A 60 -3.95 12.07 7.81
N GLY A 61 -4.89 12.72 8.52
CA GLY A 61 -6.26 12.88 8.04
C GLY A 61 -6.36 13.59 6.69
N GLN A 62 -5.50 14.58 6.43
CA GLN A 62 -5.51 15.32 5.17
C GLN A 62 -5.02 14.47 3.99
N THR A 63 -3.88 13.78 4.13
CA THR A 63 -3.36 12.90 3.07
C THR A 63 -4.28 11.72 2.82
N TYR A 64 -4.89 11.20 3.89
CA TYR A 64 -5.87 10.13 3.78
C TYR A 64 -7.16 10.58 3.07
N THR A 65 -7.71 11.75 3.36
CA THR A 65 -8.87 12.27 2.63
C THR A 65 -8.57 12.55 1.16
N GLY A 66 -7.33 12.92 0.83
CA GLY A 66 -6.85 13.01 -0.57
C GLY A 66 -6.94 11.65 -1.28
N PHE A 67 -6.46 10.60 -0.62
CA PHE A 67 -6.56 9.23 -1.12
C PHE A 67 -8.01 8.77 -1.26
N LEU A 68 -8.85 8.96 -0.23
CA LEU A 68 -10.29 8.65 -0.28
C LEU A 68 -11.01 9.40 -1.43
N SER A 69 -10.66 10.66 -1.67
CA SER A 69 -11.24 11.47 -2.75
C SER A 69 -10.88 10.90 -4.12
N SER A 70 -9.66 10.40 -4.28
CA SER A 70 -9.22 9.71 -5.50
C SER A 70 -9.99 8.41 -5.73
N LEU A 71 -10.22 7.62 -4.68
CA LEU A 71 -11.08 6.44 -4.74
C LEU A 71 -12.53 6.80 -5.05
N ALA A 72 -13.07 7.87 -4.43
CA ALA A 72 -14.42 8.33 -4.66
C ALA A 72 -14.65 8.78 -6.11
N HIS A 73 -13.65 9.39 -6.74
CA HIS A 73 -13.69 9.73 -8.16
C HIS A 73 -13.66 8.46 -9.04
N ARG A 74 -12.79 7.50 -8.72
CA ARG A 74 -12.64 6.24 -9.47
C ARG A 74 -13.90 5.38 -9.41
N TYR A 75 -14.56 5.35 -8.25
CA TYR A 75 -15.78 4.57 -7.99
C TYR A 75 -17.04 5.44 -7.95
N ARG A 76 -17.10 6.53 -8.75
CA ARG A 76 -18.15 7.56 -8.70
C ARG A 76 -19.59 7.07 -8.89
N HIS A 77 -19.77 5.91 -9.51
CA HIS A 77 -21.07 5.30 -9.79
C HIS A 77 -21.33 4.04 -8.97
N GLN A 78 -20.56 3.80 -7.91
CA GLN A 78 -20.64 2.60 -7.10
C GLN A 78 -20.76 2.95 -5.63
N GLU A 79 -21.46 2.11 -4.90
CA GLU A 79 -21.39 2.05 -3.46
C GLU A 79 -20.14 1.28 -3.05
N VAL A 80 -19.36 1.83 -2.14
CA VAL A 80 -18.05 1.32 -1.74
C VAL A 80 -18.04 1.02 -0.25
N PHE A 81 -17.70 -0.22 0.09
CA PHE A 81 -17.31 -0.62 1.44
C PHE A 81 -15.80 -0.71 1.44
N LEU A 82 -15.15 0.17 2.20
CA LEU A 82 -13.70 0.24 2.35
C LEU A 82 -13.32 -0.32 3.71
N VAL A 83 -12.72 -1.49 3.71
CA VAL A 83 -12.21 -2.17 4.91
C VAL A 83 -10.80 -1.66 5.18
N GLN A 84 -10.52 -1.22 6.39
CA GLN A 84 -9.27 -0.58 6.79
C GLN A 84 -8.89 -0.94 8.22
N ASP A 85 -7.66 -0.67 8.63
CA ASP A 85 -7.23 -0.80 10.01
C ASP A 85 -7.78 0.33 10.91
N ASN A 86 -7.33 0.36 12.16
CA ASN A 86 -7.75 1.34 13.17
C ASN A 86 -6.68 2.45 13.36
N ALA A 87 -6.04 2.93 12.30
CA ALA A 87 -5.12 4.04 12.41
C ALA A 87 -5.83 5.30 12.94
N ARG A 88 -5.20 6.01 13.90
CA ARG A 88 -5.84 7.13 14.61
C ARG A 88 -6.35 8.25 13.70
N TYR A 89 -5.69 8.48 12.59
CA TYR A 89 -6.09 9.55 11.65
C TYR A 89 -7.32 9.17 10.80
N HIS A 90 -7.78 7.90 10.82
CA HIS A 90 -9.04 7.52 10.18
C HIS A 90 -10.25 8.18 10.86
N ASP A 91 -10.13 8.54 12.15
CA ASP A 91 -11.15 9.25 12.91
C ASP A 91 -10.94 10.77 12.96
N ALA A 92 -9.98 11.30 12.19
CA ALA A 92 -9.66 12.72 12.18
C ALA A 92 -10.84 13.58 11.69
N PRO A 93 -10.95 14.86 12.16
CA PRO A 93 -12.03 15.77 11.75
C PRO A 93 -12.17 15.91 10.24
N GLU A 94 -11.07 15.90 9.50
CA GLU A 94 -11.05 15.98 8.04
C GLU A 94 -11.75 14.78 7.40
N VAL A 95 -11.56 13.59 7.96
CA VAL A 95 -12.20 12.35 7.50
C VAL A 95 -13.70 12.39 7.80
N GLN A 96 -14.08 12.87 8.98
CA GLN A 96 -15.51 13.06 9.33
C GLN A 96 -16.20 14.06 8.42
N ALA A 97 -15.54 15.17 8.10
CA ALA A 97 -16.06 16.16 7.14
C ALA A 97 -16.19 15.56 5.73
N TRP A 98 -15.23 14.74 5.32
CA TRP A 98 -15.26 14.01 4.06
C TRP A 98 -16.43 13.00 4.02
N LEU A 99 -16.64 12.24 5.09
CA LEU A 99 -17.78 11.33 5.23
C LEU A 99 -19.12 12.05 5.20
N GLY A 100 -19.23 13.27 5.76
CA GLY A 100 -20.41 14.10 5.64
C GLY A 100 -20.83 14.34 4.17
N ARG A 101 -19.86 14.37 3.26
CA ARG A 101 -20.09 14.57 1.82
C ARG A 101 -20.29 13.26 1.04
N TYR A 102 -19.54 12.21 1.37
CA TYR A 102 -19.47 10.99 0.58
C TYR A 102 -20.06 9.76 1.27
N GLY A 103 -20.43 9.84 2.56
CA GLY A 103 -20.92 8.72 3.37
C GLY A 103 -22.21 8.08 2.88
N HIS A 104 -22.97 8.78 2.01
CA HIS A 104 -24.14 8.19 1.34
C HIS A 104 -23.80 7.01 0.41
N ARG A 105 -22.53 6.86 0.02
CA ARG A 105 -22.06 5.79 -0.88
C ARG A 105 -20.68 5.22 -0.52
N PHE A 106 -19.99 5.81 0.45
CA PHE A 106 -18.70 5.34 0.96
C PHE A 106 -18.83 4.95 2.43
N HIS A 107 -18.62 3.67 2.71
CA HIS A 107 -18.73 3.11 4.05
C HIS A 107 -17.37 2.64 4.50
N LEU A 108 -16.79 3.31 5.52
CA LEU A 108 -15.54 2.88 6.14
C LEU A 108 -15.85 1.80 7.18
N VAL A 109 -15.18 0.66 7.05
CA VAL A 109 -15.36 -0.51 7.91
C VAL A 109 -14.01 -0.83 8.55
N SER A 110 -13.92 -0.68 9.86
CA SER A 110 -12.69 -0.99 10.58
C SER A 110 -12.54 -2.49 10.81
N LEU A 111 -11.33 -2.99 10.57
CA LEU A 111 -10.94 -4.35 10.96
C LEU A 111 -10.93 -4.52 12.49
N PRO A 112 -11.13 -5.73 12.99
CA PRO A 112 -10.87 -6.01 14.40
C PRO A 112 -9.42 -5.61 14.77
N LYS A 113 -9.23 -5.14 16.00
CA LYS A 113 -7.88 -4.80 16.48
C LYS A 113 -6.96 -6.03 16.41
N TYR A 114 -5.72 -5.80 16.03
CA TYR A 114 -4.67 -6.84 15.96
C TYR A 114 -4.99 -7.99 14.98
N SER A 115 -5.63 -7.70 13.86
CA SER A 115 -5.98 -8.69 12.84
C SER A 115 -5.39 -8.37 11.46
N PRO A 116 -4.06 -8.22 11.33
CA PRO A 116 -3.42 -7.91 10.04
C PRO A 116 -3.66 -9.02 9.00
N ASP A 117 -3.76 -10.27 9.45
CA ASP A 117 -4.00 -11.43 8.56
C ASP A 117 -5.31 -11.33 7.77
N LEU A 118 -6.25 -10.51 8.24
CA LEU A 118 -7.52 -10.25 7.56
C LEU A 118 -7.38 -9.14 6.51
N ASN A 119 -6.26 -8.41 6.46
CA ASN A 119 -6.05 -7.36 5.48
C ASN A 119 -5.35 -7.90 4.23
N ALA A 120 -6.07 -7.95 3.12
CA ALA A 120 -5.52 -8.43 1.84
C ALA A 120 -4.32 -7.59 1.34
N GLU A 121 -4.23 -6.30 1.72
CA GLU A 121 -3.13 -5.40 1.34
C GLU A 121 -1.79 -5.81 1.92
N GLU A 122 -1.74 -6.42 3.10
CA GLU A 122 -0.47 -6.85 3.71
C GLU A 122 0.31 -7.84 2.82
N ARG A 123 -0.39 -8.73 2.14
CA ARG A 123 0.24 -9.68 1.19
C ARG A 123 0.74 -8.96 -0.06
N ILE A 124 0.06 -7.90 -0.47
CA ILE A 124 0.47 -7.08 -1.62
C ILE A 124 1.70 -6.26 -1.27
N TRP A 125 1.77 -5.69 -0.07
CA TRP A 125 2.99 -5.01 0.39
C TRP A 125 4.19 -5.96 0.42
N HIS A 126 3.99 -7.20 0.84
CA HIS A 126 5.04 -8.21 0.79
C HIS A 126 5.49 -8.48 -0.65
N HIS A 127 4.55 -8.67 -1.58
CA HIS A 127 4.85 -8.82 -3.01
C HIS A 127 5.63 -7.62 -3.56
N VAL A 128 5.20 -6.41 -3.28
CA VAL A 128 5.89 -5.18 -3.71
C VAL A 128 7.31 -5.15 -3.14
N ARG A 129 7.50 -5.44 -1.84
CA ARG A 129 8.82 -5.42 -1.22
C ARG A 129 9.77 -6.43 -1.86
N ILE A 130 9.34 -7.66 -2.09
CA ILE A 130 10.16 -8.70 -2.74
C ILE A 130 10.58 -8.28 -4.15
N ASN A 131 9.67 -7.71 -4.92
CA ASN A 131 9.93 -7.42 -6.32
C ASN A 131 10.60 -6.06 -6.57
N ALA A 132 10.49 -5.11 -5.63
CA ALA A 132 10.96 -3.75 -5.85
C ALA A 132 12.05 -3.27 -4.88
N THR A 133 12.02 -3.65 -3.58
CA THR A 133 12.86 -2.97 -2.58
C THR A 133 13.71 -3.91 -1.70
N HIS A 134 13.30 -5.15 -1.48
CA HIS A 134 14.10 -6.09 -0.68
C HIS A 134 15.41 -6.45 -1.38
N ASN A 135 16.51 -6.46 -0.61
CA ASN A 135 17.86 -6.79 -1.08
C ASN A 135 18.33 -5.94 -2.27
N ARG A 136 17.76 -4.74 -2.45
CA ARG A 136 18.08 -3.86 -3.55
C ARG A 136 18.76 -2.59 -3.07
N TYR A 137 19.90 -2.28 -3.64
CA TYR A 137 20.62 -1.03 -3.44
C TYR A 137 20.09 0.05 -4.37
N PHE A 138 19.84 1.24 -3.84
CA PHE A 138 19.43 2.41 -4.59
C PHE A 138 20.46 3.51 -4.38
N PRO A 139 21.27 3.85 -5.39
CA PRO A 139 22.27 4.91 -5.28
C PRO A 139 21.65 6.31 -5.09
N THR A 140 20.45 6.53 -5.64
CA THR A 140 19.75 7.81 -5.56
C THR A 140 18.30 7.64 -5.09
N LYS A 141 17.72 8.71 -4.58
CA LYS A 141 16.31 8.78 -4.20
C LYS A 141 15.40 8.61 -5.43
N GLU A 142 15.79 9.21 -6.54
CA GLU A 142 15.03 9.20 -7.79
C GLU A 142 14.89 7.78 -8.34
N GLU A 143 15.97 7.00 -8.30
CA GLU A 143 15.93 5.59 -8.71
C GLU A 143 15.02 4.76 -7.80
N PHE A 144 15.11 4.98 -6.48
CA PHE A 144 14.22 4.32 -5.52
C PHE A 144 12.75 4.65 -5.79
N VAL A 145 12.42 5.95 -5.91
CA VAL A 145 11.05 6.43 -6.15
C VAL A 145 10.50 5.90 -7.46
N SER A 146 11.30 5.96 -8.53
CA SER A 146 10.93 5.45 -9.84
C SER A 146 10.72 3.94 -9.87
N THR A 147 11.59 3.19 -9.20
CA THR A 147 11.46 1.72 -9.11
C THR A 147 10.21 1.30 -8.36
N LEU A 148 9.97 1.93 -7.19
CA LEU A 148 8.76 1.67 -6.42
C LEU A 148 7.51 2.03 -7.22
N GLY A 149 7.48 3.23 -7.80
CA GLY A 149 6.35 3.69 -8.62
C GLY A 149 6.09 2.79 -9.82
N GLY A 150 7.16 2.30 -10.47
CA GLY A 150 7.09 1.33 -11.56
C GLY A 150 6.42 0.02 -11.15
N ALA A 151 6.82 -0.54 -10.00
CA ALA A 151 6.24 -1.78 -9.47
C ALA A 151 4.75 -1.61 -9.11
N LEU A 152 4.39 -0.50 -8.45
CA LEU A 152 3.00 -0.20 -8.11
C LEU A 152 2.14 -0.02 -9.39
N MET A 153 2.67 0.67 -10.39
CA MET A 153 1.98 0.87 -11.67
C MET A 153 1.84 -0.44 -12.45
N ASP A 154 2.83 -1.32 -12.38
CA ASP A 154 2.77 -2.64 -13.03
C ASP A 154 1.63 -3.48 -12.45
N ILE A 155 1.49 -3.53 -11.13
CA ILE A 155 0.35 -4.19 -10.46
C ILE A 155 -0.99 -3.57 -10.88
N GLN A 156 -1.08 -2.25 -11.03
CA GLN A 156 -2.31 -1.60 -11.47
C GLN A 156 -2.68 -1.94 -12.92
N ARG A 157 -1.68 -2.17 -13.78
CA ARG A 157 -1.88 -2.55 -15.20
C ARG A 157 -2.10 -4.04 -15.39
N HIS A 158 -1.47 -4.84 -14.55
CA HIS A 158 -1.47 -6.31 -14.58
C HIS A 158 -1.95 -6.90 -13.26
N PRO A 159 -3.20 -6.61 -12.83
CA PRO A 159 -3.70 -6.99 -11.51
C PRO A 159 -3.87 -8.49 -11.32
N GLU A 160 -3.78 -9.29 -12.38
CA GLU A 160 -3.73 -10.75 -12.30
C GLU A 160 -2.55 -11.27 -11.47
N GLN A 161 -1.45 -10.51 -11.37
CA GLN A 161 -0.28 -10.85 -10.55
C GLN A 161 -0.62 -10.96 -9.06
N ILE A 162 -1.61 -10.20 -8.61
CA ILE A 162 -2.04 -10.17 -7.20
C ILE A 162 -3.29 -10.99 -6.92
N ALA A 163 -3.92 -11.58 -7.95
CA ALA A 163 -5.19 -12.30 -7.79
C ALA A 163 -5.13 -13.40 -6.71
N GLY A 164 -4.00 -14.10 -6.59
CA GLY A 164 -3.78 -15.14 -5.56
C GLY A 164 -3.63 -14.60 -4.14
N TYR A 165 -3.39 -13.29 -3.96
CA TYR A 165 -3.26 -12.66 -2.64
C TYR A 165 -4.56 -12.06 -2.12
N LEU A 166 -5.57 -11.89 -2.99
CA LEU A 166 -6.79 -11.16 -2.66
C LEU A 166 -7.78 -11.94 -1.81
N ASN A 167 -7.57 -13.24 -1.63
CA ASN A 167 -8.41 -14.03 -0.73
C ASN A 167 -7.73 -14.15 0.64
N PRO A 168 -8.16 -13.39 1.65
CA PRO A 168 -7.57 -13.46 2.98
C PRO A 168 -7.85 -14.78 3.72
N PHE A 169 -8.75 -15.61 3.17
CA PHE A 169 -9.21 -16.87 3.79
C PHE A 169 -8.64 -18.12 3.09
N LEU A 170 -7.81 -17.99 2.10
CA LEU A 170 -7.02 -19.03 1.46
C LEU A 170 -5.55 -18.81 1.76
#